data_677e419bb0cd262b1eb66880dfd755e6
#
_entry.id   677e419bb0cd262b1eb66880dfd755e6
#
_cell.length_a   1.000
_cell.length_b   1.000
_cell.length_c   1.000
_cell.angle_alpha   90.00
_cell.angle_beta   90.00
_cell.angle_gamma   90.00
#
_symmetry.space_group_name_H-M   'P 1'
#
loop_
_entity.id
_entity.type
_entity.pdbx_description
1 polymer ?
#
loop_
_entity_poly.entity_id
_entity_poly.type
_entity_poly.pdbx_seq_one_letter_code
_entity_poly.pdbx_strand_id
1 'polypeptide(L)'
;IVFGDWSSDVCSSDLASQLVQREHSFIILDEVDSILIDEARTPLIISGPSEDNVEVYRKADDVARRLRKGEDFELEEKERNVALTEAGIARCEKVLGLPDLFTDYQRSELGHRIVQALKAHHLFQRDVHYVNKDGEIVIVDEFTGRLMFGRRYSDGLHQAIEAKERVSVGRENQTLATITLQNYVRMYRKVAGMTGTAATEEEEFKDIYGLEVVVIPTHMPMIRKDNPDVIFRTRQEKFAAVADDVEETHRTGQPVLIGTTSIESSEILGKILKSRRIEHRILNAKYHEMEAHIVAQAGRLGAVTVATNMAGRGTDIVLGGNPLFLAREEAQRREVDHASDRETFEEILSEMREECSREHGEVVRLGGLKIIGTERHESRRIDNQLRGRSGRQGDPGCSTFYLSLEDDLLRLFGSDRISGFMEKLGLEEGEYIEHGLLTKAIETAQKRVEEFHFDIRRQLLMYDNVMNQQREAIYQERRKILSEPDLAGHGRQLVEEALESIIERFFPEGEEPQPQAVAVSLKGVFWPGIERHLEGVQTPEDLEVSRAAIMEEVSRRLVQKLEEMGALNASEMIRFLLLNVLDSAWKEHLLAMDELRRGIGLRAIGQKDPL
;
A
#
# COMPACT_ATOMS: atom_id res chain seq x y z
N ILE A 1 13.27 -5.56 -0.50
CA ILE A 1 13.47 -4.09 -0.45
C ILE A 1 13.45 -3.74 1.03
N VAL A 2 14.61 -3.45 1.60
CA VAL A 2 14.71 -2.95 2.98
C VAL A 2 14.27 -1.50 2.91
N PHE A 3 13.07 -1.21 3.38
CA PHE A 3 12.50 0.14 3.51
C PHE A 3 13.12 0.94 4.70
N GLY A 4 14.22 0.44 5.30
CA GLY A 4 14.93 1.16 6.32
C GLY A 4 15.77 2.25 5.68
N ASP A 5 15.50 3.48 5.95
CA ASP A 5 16.31 4.69 5.82
C ASP A 5 15.82 5.83 4.93
N TRP A 6 14.65 5.74 4.30
CA TRP A 6 14.09 6.96 3.69
C TRP A 6 13.73 8.01 4.75
N SER A 7 13.38 7.56 5.97
CA SER A 7 13.04 8.44 7.09
C SER A 7 14.25 9.15 7.68
N SER A 8 15.39 8.46 7.75
CA SER A 8 16.60 9.05 8.33
C SER A 8 17.23 10.07 7.38
N ASP A 9 17.17 9.85 6.06
CA ASP A 9 17.82 10.74 5.10
C ASP A 9 17.09 12.06 4.86
N VAL A 10 15.78 12.08 5.10
CA VAL A 10 14.94 13.25 4.74
C VAL A 10 14.51 14.07 5.94
N CYS A 11 14.35 13.46 7.10
CA CYS A 11 13.80 14.13 8.29
C CYS A 11 14.68 14.08 9.53
N SER A 12 15.78 13.34 9.53
CA SER A 12 16.60 13.16 10.74
C SER A 12 18.11 13.32 10.56
N SER A 13 18.63 13.43 9.33
CA SER A 13 20.04 13.67 9.13
C SER A 13 20.36 15.15 9.00
N ASP A 14 20.96 15.70 10.05
CA ASP A 14 21.43 17.09 10.11
C ASP A 14 22.82 17.27 9.49
N LEU A 15 23.46 16.16 9.09
CA LEU A 15 24.79 16.13 8.50
C LEU A 15 24.80 15.35 7.18
N ALA A 16 25.48 15.87 6.17
CA ALA A 16 25.64 15.19 4.87
C ALA A 16 26.31 13.81 4.98
N SER A 17 27.15 13.59 6.01
CA SER A 17 27.80 12.30 6.28
C SER A 17 26.85 11.20 6.80
N GLN A 18 25.67 11.57 7.25
CA GLN A 18 24.63 10.63 7.73
C GLN A 18 23.70 10.16 6.61
N LEU A 19 23.80 10.75 5.42
CA LEU A 19 23.01 10.33 4.26
C LEU A 19 23.43 8.92 3.83
N VAL A 20 22.48 7.98 3.82
CA VAL A 20 22.71 6.59 3.41
C VAL A 20 22.35 6.33 1.96
N GLN A 21 21.45 7.13 1.39
CA GLN A 21 21.02 7.03 0.00
C GLN A 21 22.01 7.72 -0.95
N ARG A 22 22.23 7.09 -2.11
CA ARG A 22 23.04 7.61 -3.21
C ARG A 22 22.14 8.19 -4.30
N GLU A 23 22.76 8.70 -5.40
CA GLU A 23 22.02 9.14 -6.57
C GLU A 23 21.23 7.99 -7.22
N HIS A 24 20.00 8.28 -7.67
CA HIS A 24 19.08 7.35 -8.32
C HIS A 24 19.46 7.16 -9.80
N SER A 25 20.51 6.37 -10.08
CA SER A 25 21.02 6.21 -11.44
C SER A 25 20.26 5.17 -12.25
N PHE A 26 20.09 3.95 -11.70
CA PHE A 26 19.45 2.83 -12.38
C PHE A 26 18.77 1.89 -11.40
N ILE A 27 17.57 1.43 -11.73
CA ILE A 27 16.83 0.41 -10.98
C ILE A 27 16.35 -0.69 -11.90
N ILE A 28 16.49 -1.94 -11.43
CA ILE A 28 15.88 -3.12 -12.04
C ILE A 28 14.91 -3.70 -11.02
N LEU A 29 13.63 -3.77 -11.40
CA LEU A 29 12.55 -4.29 -10.57
C LEU A 29 12.23 -5.72 -10.99
N ASP A 30 12.45 -6.66 -10.09
CA ASP A 30 11.94 -8.02 -10.26
C ASP A 30 10.48 -8.09 -9.80
N GLU A 31 9.66 -8.88 -10.49
CA GLU A 31 8.21 -8.91 -10.29
C GLU A 31 7.60 -7.49 -10.39
N VAL A 32 8.00 -6.77 -11.44
CA VAL A 32 7.69 -5.35 -11.66
C VAL A 32 6.20 -5.02 -11.63
N ASP A 33 5.36 -5.94 -12.07
CA ASP A 33 3.90 -5.82 -12.04
C ASP A 33 3.33 -5.79 -10.62
N SER A 34 3.90 -6.56 -9.69
CA SER A 34 3.49 -6.50 -8.29
C SER A 34 3.81 -5.15 -7.66
N ILE A 35 5.01 -4.64 -7.94
CA ILE A 35 5.48 -3.39 -7.33
C ILE A 35 4.77 -2.19 -7.96
N LEU A 36 4.74 -2.10 -9.30
CA LEU A 36 4.26 -0.92 -10.00
C LEU A 36 2.75 -0.91 -10.28
N ILE A 37 2.07 -2.05 -10.16
CA ILE A 37 0.62 -2.14 -10.35
C ILE A 37 -0.09 -2.43 -9.03
N ASP A 38 0.21 -3.58 -8.37
CA ASP A 38 -0.53 -3.99 -7.17
C ASP A 38 -0.26 -3.09 -5.97
N GLU A 39 1.02 -2.90 -5.61
CA GLU A 39 1.42 -2.09 -4.47
C GLU A 39 1.29 -0.58 -4.73
N ALA A 40 1.21 -0.16 -6.00
CA ALA A 40 1.15 1.25 -6.39
C ALA A 40 -0.23 1.91 -6.17
N ARG A 41 -1.15 1.25 -5.51
CA ARG A 41 -2.45 1.80 -5.09
C ARG A 41 -2.36 2.67 -3.84
N THR A 42 -1.30 2.52 -3.07
CA THR A 42 -1.05 3.29 -1.85
C THR A 42 0.31 3.95 -1.90
N PRO A 43 0.45 5.18 -1.41
CA PRO A 43 1.75 5.82 -1.32
C PRO A 43 2.62 5.15 -0.25
N LEU A 44 3.93 5.34 -0.37
CA LEU A 44 4.87 5.06 0.71
C LEU A 44 4.75 6.19 1.73
N ILE A 45 4.52 5.84 2.98
CA ILE A 45 4.30 6.81 4.06
C ILE A 45 5.26 6.51 5.20
N ILE A 46 5.90 7.54 5.71
CA ILE A 46 6.61 7.52 6.98
C ILE A 46 5.77 8.31 7.95
N SER A 47 5.43 7.70 9.07
CA SER A 47 4.58 8.30 10.09
C SER A 47 5.25 8.28 11.46
N GLY A 48 4.94 9.29 12.28
CA GLY A 48 5.32 9.39 13.68
C GLY A 48 4.10 9.54 14.58
N PRO A 49 4.24 9.34 15.91
CA PRO A 49 3.12 9.46 16.83
C PRO A 49 2.58 10.89 16.88
N SER A 50 1.24 11.02 16.80
CA SER A 50 0.50 12.26 17.05
C SER A 50 0.08 12.37 18.52
N GLU A 51 -0.32 13.57 18.96
CA GLU A 51 -0.81 13.83 20.33
C GLU A 51 -2.31 13.52 20.54
N ASP A 52 -2.97 12.86 19.59
CA ASP A 52 -4.42 12.69 19.54
C ASP A 52 -5.04 11.82 20.64
N ASN A 53 -6.30 12.10 20.93
CA ASN A 53 -7.08 11.47 21.99
C ASN A 53 -7.70 10.13 21.55
N VAL A 54 -7.14 9.03 22.03
CA VAL A 54 -7.58 7.65 21.78
C VAL A 54 -9.06 7.39 22.16
N GLU A 55 -9.61 8.11 23.13
CA GLU A 55 -11.00 7.92 23.60
C GLU A 55 -12.05 8.25 22.53
N VAL A 56 -11.73 9.11 21.58
CA VAL A 56 -12.64 9.51 20.49
C VAL A 56 -13.02 8.31 19.63
N TYR A 57 -12.08 7.42 19.35
CA TYR A 57 -12.32 6.21 18.55
C TYR A 57 -13.27 5.22 19.21
N ARG A 58 -13.17 5.06 20.54
CA ARG A 58 -14.09 4.20 21.29
C ARG A 58 -15.52 4.76 21.30
N LYS A 59 -15.65 6.09 21.46
CA LYS A 59 -16.95 6.77 21.36
C LYS A 59 -17.55 6.62 19.95
N ALA A 60 -16.72 6.78 18.91
CA ALA A 60 -17.15 6.60 17.53
C ALA A 60 -17.63 5.16 17.24
N ASP A 61 -16.91 4.14 17.75
CA ASP A 61 -17.31 2.74 17.65
C ASP A 61 -18.65 2.47 18.35
N ASP A 62 -18.84 2.99 19.56
CA ASP A 62 -20.10 2.86 20.31
C ASP A 62 -21.30 3.50 19.58
N VAL A 63 -21.08 4.61 18.90
CA VAL A 63 -22.11 5.26 18.06
C VAL A 63 -22.39 4.42 16.82
N ALA A 64 -21.35 4.01 16.08
CA ALA A 64 -21.45 3.23 14.85
C ALA A 64 -22.26 1.94 15.03
N ARG A 65 -22.07 1.23 16.15
CA ARG A 65 -22.84 0.00 16.50
C ARG A 65 -24.34 0.24 16.66
N ARG A 66 -24.78 1.46 16.86
CA ARG A 66 -26.21 1.81 17.06
C ARG A 66 -26.88 2.27 15.77
N LEU A 67 -26.12 2.49 14.71
CA LEU A 67 -26.63 2.92 13.41
C LEU A 67 -27.05 1.73 12.55
N ARG A 68 -28.05 1.95 11.68
CA ARG A 68 -28.67 0.91 10.84
C ARG A 68 -28.40 1.17 9.37
N LYS A 69 -27.93 0.15 8.67
CA LYS A 69 -27.75 0.19 7.21
C LYS A 69 -29.09 0.46 6.51
N GLY A 70 -29.08 1.39 5.55
CA GLY A 70 -30.25 1.77 4.74
C GLY A 70 -31.18 2.81 5.39
N GLU A 71 -31.10 3.03 6.71
CA GLU A 71 -31.83 4.11 7.42
C GLU A 71 -30.88 5.26 7.76
N ASP A 72 -29.76 4.94 8.43
CA ASP A 72 -28.85 5.93 9.01
C ASP A 72 -27.60 6.15 8.14
N PHE A 73 -27.25 5.17 7.31
CA PHE A 73 -26.13 5.27 6.38
C PHE A 73 -26.34 4.40 5.15
N GLU A 74 -25.73 4.83 4.04
CA GLU A 74 -25.63 4.09 2.80
C GLU A 74 -24.24 3.47 2.68
N LEU A 75 -24.19 2.26 2.10
CA LEU A 75 -22.97 1.49 1.91
C LEU A 75 -22.74 1.23 0.42
N GLU A 76 -21.66 1.75 -0.12
CA GLU A 76 -21.20 1.52 -1.49
C GLU A 76 -20.03 0.55 -1.49
N GLU A 77 -20.34 -0.74 -1.61
CA GLU A 77 -19.34 -1.81 -1.51
C GLU A 77 -18.27 -1.72 -2.62
N LYS A 78 -18.65 -1.31 -3.85
CA LYS A 78 -17.73 -1.15 -4.99
C LYS A 78 -16.67 -0.09 -4.75
N GLU A 79 -17.09 1.04 -4.19
CA GLU A 79 -16.23 2.19 -3.93
C GLU A 79 -15.60 2.14 -2.54
N ARG A 80 -15.94 1.09 -1.77
CA ARG A 80 -15.52 0.94 -0.36
C ARG A 80 -15.81 2.19 0.47
N ASN A 81 -16.98 2.77 0.24
CA ASN A 81 -17.38 4.01 0.89
C ASN A 81 -18.64 3.84 1.75
N VAL A 82 -18.77 4.71 2.75
CA VAL A 82 -19.94 4.81 3.64
C VAL A 82 -20.31 6.27 3.75
N ALA A 83 -21.57 6.58 3.52
CA ALA A 83 -22.13 7.93 3.67
C ALA A 83 -23.25 7.93 4.72
N LEU A 84 -23.18 8.86 5.69
CA LEU A 84 -24.27 9.08 6.65
C LEU A 84 -25.45 9.78 5.94
N THR A 85 -26.66 9.32 6.21
CA THR A 85 -27.89 10.02 5.80
C THR A 85 -28.21 11.16 6.77
N GLU A 86 -29.11 12.06 6.39
CA GLU A 86 -29.61 13.10 7.31
C GLU A 86 -30.19 12.48 8.60
N ALA A 87 -30.90 11.36 8.50
CA ALA A 87 -31.44 10.63 9.65
C ALA A 87 -30.32 10.06 10.54
N GLY A 88 -29.23 9.58 9.90
CA GLY A 88 -28.05 9.08 10.60
C GLY A 88 -27.32 10.19 11.35
N ILE A 89 -27.14 11.35 10.72
CA ILE A 89 -26.53 12.53 11.37
C ILE A 89 -27.35 12.92 12.61
N ALA A 90 -28.66 13.10 12.46
CA ALA A 90 -29.55 13.44 13.59
C ALA A 90 -29.50 12.38 14.70
N ARG A 91 -29.36 11.10 14.35
CA ARG A 91 -29.21 10.03 15.36
C ARG A 91 -27.85 10.09 16.06
N CYS A 92 -26.76 10.37 15.35
CA CYS A 92 -25.44 10.59 15.94
C CYS A 92 -25.46 11.75 16.94
N GLU A 93 -26.03 12.88 16.56
CA GLU A 93 -26.20 14.08 17.40
C GLU A 93 -26.97 13.76 18.68
N LYS A 94 -28.07 13.04 18.55
CA LYS A 94 -28.88 12.61 19.68
C LYS A 94 -28.12 11.67 20.64
N VAL A 95 -27.37 10.73 20.11
CA VAL A 95 -26.59 9.77 20.91
C VAL A 95 -25.43 10.46 21.63
N LEU A 96 -24.78 11.41 20.97
CA LEU A 96 -23.66 12.17 21.50
C LEU A 96 -24.08 13.34 22.41
N GLY A 97 -25.35 13.76 22.34
CA GLY A 97 -25.84 14.94 23.03
C GLY A 97 -25.24 16.26 22.49
N LEU A 98 -24.82 16.26 21.23
CA LEU A 98 -24.18 17.38 20.55
C LEU A 98 -25.14 17.94 19.49
N PRO A 99 -25.47 19.22 19.47
CA PRO A 99 -26.18 19.84 18.35
C PRO A 99 -25.15 20.05 17.20
N ASP A 100 -25.54 19.68 15.99
CA ASP A 100 -24.84 20.00 14.75
C ASP A 100 -23.42 19.42 14.62
N LEU A 101 -23.36 18.17 14.18
CA LEU A 101 -22.13 17.35 14.13
C LEU A 101 -21.05 17.89 13.16
N PHE A 102 -21.41 18.76 12.21
CA PHE A 102 -20.51 19.26 11.18
C PHE A 102 -20.26 20.77 11.21
N THR A 103 -20.62 21.48 12.28
CA THR A 103 -20.52 22.95 12.34
C THR A 103 -19.11 23.46 12.63
N ASP A 104 -18.34 22.74 13.42
CA ASP A 104 -16.96 23.12 13.78
C ASP A 104 -15.97 21.98 13.51
N TYR A 105 -14.68 22.31 13.50
CA TYR A 105 -13.60 21.37 13.19
C TYR A 105 -13.61 20.13 14.11
N GLN A 106 -13.72 20.31 15.42
CA GLN A 106 -13.69 19.18 16.37
C GLN A 106 -14.89 18.24 16.23
N ARG A 107 -16.06 18.77 15.89
CA ARG A 107 -17.28 17.99 15.66
C ARG A 107 -17.24 17.29 14.31
N SER A 108 -16.73 17.97 13.29
CA SER A 108 -16.51 17.38 11.96
C SER A 108 -15.52 16.23 12.04
N GLU A 109 -14.48 16.35 12.85
CA GLU A 109 -13.53 15.27 13.13
C GLU A 109 -14.22 14.06 13.75
N LEU A 110 -15.07 14.24 14.78
CA LEU A 110 -15.84 13.15 15.38
C LEU A 110 -16.78 12.48 14.37
N GLY A 111 -17.43 13.26 13.51
CA GLY A 111 -18.24 12.75 12.39
C GLY A 111 -17.41 11.87 11.45
N HIS A 112 -16.21 12.30 11.11
CA HIS A 112 -15.26 11.51 10.31
C HIS A 112 -14.91 10.19 11.00
N ARG A 113 -14.60 10.19 12.31
CA ARG A 113 -14.30 8.97 13.09
C ARG A 113 -15.47 7.99 13.12
N ILE A 114 -16.71 8.47 13.16
CA ILE A 114 -17.92 7.63 13.07
C ILE A 114 -18.00 6.95 11.70
N VAL A 115 -17.74 7.69 10.62
CA VAL A 115 -17.70 7.12 9.27
C VAL A 115 -16.61 6.04 9.16
N GLN A 116 -15.42 6.28 9.72
CA GLN A 116 -14.35 5.26 9.75
C GLN A 116 -14.74 4.04 10.58
N ALA A 117 -15.43 4.22 11.70
CA ALA A 117 -15.96 3.11 12.49
C ALA A 117 -17.01 2.29 11.69
N LEU A 118 -17.88 2.94 10.95
CA LEU A 118 -18.83 2.25 10.05
C LEU A 118 -18.11 1.49 8.94
N LYS A 119 -17.08 2.07 8.31
CA LYS A 119 -16.21 1.37 7.33
C LYS A 119 -15.57 0.14 7.96
N ALA A 120 -14.99 0.27 9.15
CA ALA A 120 -14.37 -0.83 9.87
C ALA A 120 -15.36 -1.99 10.13
N HIS A 121 -16.62 -1.68 10.47
CA HIS A 121 -17.63 -2.70 10.75
C HIS A 121 -18.16 -3.40 9.50
N HIS A 122 -18.35 -2.68 8.40
CA HIS A 122 -19.11 -3.15 7.24
C HIS A 122 -18.25 -3.51 6.02
N LEU A 123 -17.05 -2.93 5.89
CA LEU A 123 -16.18 -3.14 4.73
C LEU A 123 -14.91 -3.91 5.05
N PHE A 124 -14.49 -3.93 6.32
CA PHE A 124 -13.25 -4.60 6.73
C PHE A 124 -13.54 -5.80 7.61
N GLN A 125 -13.25 -6.99 7.09
CA GLN A 125 -13.51 -8.27 7.73
C GLN A 125 -12.21 -8.85 8.31
N ARG A 126 -12.32 -9.43 9.50
CA ARG A 126 -11.23 -10.17 10.13
C ARG A 126 -10.91 -11.42 9.32
N ASP A 127 -9.63 -11.80 9.30
CA ASP A 127 -9.10 -12.95 8.55
C ASP A 127 -9.23 -12.84 7.02
N VAL A 128 -9.69 -11.68 6.51
CA VAL A 128 -9.71 -11.32 5.09
C VAL A 128 -8.82 -10.11 4.84
N HIS A 129 -9.10 -8.98 5.50
CA HIS A 129 -8.39 -7.72 5.30
C HIS A 129 -7.34 -7.46 6.40
N TYR A 130 -7.51 -8.06 7.57
CA TYR A 130 -6.59 -7.97 8.70
C TYR A 130 -6.68 -9.20 9.60
N VAL A 131 -5.64 -9.44 10.38
CA VAL A 131 -5.63 -10.44 11.46
C VAL A 131 -5.35 -9.76 12.79
N ASN A 132 -5.82 -10.36 13.88
CA ASN A 132 -5.41 -9.98 15.23
C ASN A 132 -4.33 -10.94 15.69
N LYS A 133 -3.09 -10.49 15.79
CA LYS A 133 -1.95 -11.26 16.27
C LYS A 133 -1.42 -10.62 17.55
N ASP A 134 -1.48 -11.35 18.65
CA ASP A 134 -0.99 -10.95 19.98
C ASP A 134 -1.57 -9.61 20.50
N GLY A 135 -2.79 -9.28 20.09
CA GLY A 135 -3.46 -8.04 20.46
C GLY A 135 -3.13 -6.84 19.55
N GLU A 136 -2.40 -7.06 18.46
CA GLU A 136 -2.15 -6.07 17.42
C GLU A 136 -2.91 -6.40 16.13
N ILE A 137 -3.42 -5.38 15.48
CA ILE A 137 -4.04 -5.50 14.16
C ILE A 137 -2.95 -5.45 13.10
N VAL A 138 -2.82 -6.52 12.33
CA VAL A 138 -1.88 -6.63 11.22
C VAL A 138 -2.66 -6.73 9.90
N ILE A 139 -2.32 -5.87 8.95
CA ILE A 139 -2.97 -5.84 7.63
C ILE A 139 -2.61 -7.11 6.86
N VAL A 140 -3.60 -7.68 6.17
CA VAL A 140 -3.39 -8.70 5.14
C VAL A 140 -3.41 -8.01 3.78
N ASP A 141 -2.35 -8.17 3.02
CA ASP A 141 -2.30 -7.68 1.65
C ASP A 141 -3.33 -8.42 0.77
N GLU A 142 -4.21 -7.71 0.15
CA GLU A 142 -5.30 -8.28 -0.67
C GLU A 142 -4.76 -9.07 -1.87
N PHE A 143 -3.57 -8.73 -2.39
CA PHE A 143 -2.99 -9.35 -3.58
C PHE A 143 -2.09 -10.53 -3.24
N THR A 144 -1.22 -10.35 -2.26
CA THR A 144 -0.25 -11.39 -1.90
C THR A 144 -0.74 -12.28 -0.76
N GLY A 145 -1.78 -11.86 -0.03
CA GLY A 145 -2.25 -12.52 1.19
C GLY A 145 -1.24 -12.51 2.34
N ARG A 146 -0.18 -11.69 2.24
CA ARG A 146 0.89 -11.60 3.24
C ARG A 146 0.54 -10.65 4.36
N LEU A 147 1.05 -10.94 5.55
CA LEU A 147 0.95 -10.03 6.69
C LEU A 147 1.91 -8.84 6.49
N MET A 148 1.36 -7.64 6.55
CA MET A 148 2.10 -6.39 6.40
C MET A 148 2.41 -5.79 7.77
N PHE A 149 3.45 -6.30 8.41
CA PHE A 149 3.88 -5.78 9.71
C PHE A 149 4.36 -4.33 9.60
N GLY A 150 4.01 -3.51 10.59
CA GLY A 150 4.40 -2.10 10.67
C GLY A 150 3.60 -1.18 9.73
N ARG A 151 2.78 -1.71 8.82
CA ARG A 151 1.83 -0.90 8.03
C ARG A 151 0.52 -0.70 8.78
N ARG A 152 -0.08 0.48 8.58
CA ARG A 152 -1.37 0.84 9.17
C ARG A 152 -2.29 1.42 8.10
N TYR A 153 -3.59 1.22 8.24
CA TYR A 153 -4.57 1.93 7.43
C TYR A 153 -4.54 3.42 7.78
N SER A 154 -4.70 4.28 6.80
CA SER A 154 -4.74 5.73 6.94
C SER A 154 -6.07 6.24 7.52
N ASP A 155 -6.14 7.54 7.76
CA ASP A 155 -7.35 8.30 8.09
C ASP A 155 -8.10 7.86 9.35
N GLY A 156 -7.39 7.23 10.30
CA GLY A 156 -8.01 6.71 11.51
C GLY A 156 -8.75 5.38 11.36
N LEU A 157 -8.74 4.79 10.15
CA LEU A 157 -9.38 3.49 9.92
C LEU A 157 -8.72 2.36 10.72
N HIS A 158 -7.38 2.39 10.87
CA HIS A 158 -6.69 1.39 11.66
C HIS A 158 -7.12 1.42 13.12
N GLN A 159 -7.21 2.60 13.70
CA GLN A 159 -7.70 2.82 15.07
C GLN A 159 -9.19 2.43 15.21
N ALA A 160 -9.99 2.68 14.17
CA ALA A 160 -11.38 2.24 14.15
C ALA A 160 -11.50 0.70 14.16
N ILE A 161 -10.60 0.00 13.45
CA ILE A 161 -10.52 -1.47 13.49
C ILE A 161 -10.02 -1.95 14.86
N GLU A 162 -9.01 -1.30 15.44
CA GLU A 162 -8.53 -1.60 16.80
C GLU A 162 -9.66 -1.45 17.84
N ALA A 163 -10.47 -0.37 17.72
CA ALA A 163 -11.64 -0.16 18.58
C ALA A 163 -12.72 -1.24 18.37
N LYS A 164 -13.04 -1.58 17.11
CA LYS A 164 -13.97 -2.66 16.75
C LYS A 164 -13.58 -3.99 17.37
N GLU A 165 -12.30 -4.36 17.30
CA GLU A 165 -11.76 -5.62 17.83
C GLU A 165 -11.47 -5.56 19.34
N ARG A 166 -11.69 -4.40 19.99
CA ARG A 166 -11.47 -4.17 21.42
C ARG A 166 -10.04 -4.44 21.87
N VAL A 167 -9.08 -4.20 20.99
CA VAL A 167 -7.65 -4.21 21.32
C VAL A 167 -7.20 -2.84 21.82
N SER A 168 -5.93 -2.71 22.19
CA SER A 168 -5.36 -1.40 22.56
C SER A 168 -5.37 -0.50 21.33
N VAL A 169 -6.10 0.62 21.40
CA VAL A 169 -6.11 1.61 20.32
C VAL A 169 -4.80 2.39 20.37
N GLY A 170 -4.01 2.29 19.31
CA GLY A 170 -2.78 3.05 19.15
C GLY A 170 -3.04 4.53 18.89
N ARG A 171 -2.05 5.38 19.19
CA ARG A 171 -2.13 6.80 18.82
C ARG A 171 -2.21 6.93 17.31
N GLU A 172 -2.87 7.96 16.83
CA GLU A 172 -2.84 8.31 15.42
C GLU A 172 -1.42 8.69 15.01
N ASN A 173 -1.04 8.35 13.81
CA ASN A 173 0.26 8.69 13.30
C ASN A 173 0.13 9.92 12.39
N GLN A 174 0.96 10.93 12.63
CA GLN A 174 1.09 12.06 11.72
C GLN A 174 2.02 11.68 10.56
N THR A 175 1.65 12.02 9.34
CA THR A 175 2.50 11.84 8.17
C THR A 175 3.73 12.73 8.28
N LEU A 176 4.92 12.13 8.32
CA LEU A 176 6.20 12.83 8.31
C LEU A 176 6.76 12.98 6.89
N ALA A 177 6.55 11.97 6.06
CA ALA A 177 6.90 11.98 4.65
C ALA A 177 6.00 11.04 3.86
N THR A 178 5.72 11.36 2.61
CA THR A 178 4.92 10.55 1.70
C THR A 178 5.45 10.68 0.27
N ILE A 179 5.38 9.59 -0.48
CA ILE A 179 5.65 9.58 -1.93
C ILE A 179 4.93 8.40 -2.55
N THR A 180 4.36 8.55 -3.74
CA THR A 180 3.84 7.42 -4.49
C THR A 180 4.97 6.57 -5.07
N LEU A 181 4.74 5.25 -5.24
CA LEU A 181 5.70 4.36 -5.91
C LEU A 181 6.02 4.85 -7.33
N GLN A 182 5.01 5.39 -8.02
CA GLN A 182 5.15 5.96 -9.35
C GLN A 182 6.19 7.09 -9.36
N ASN A 183 6.06 8.08 -8.48
CA ASN A 183 6.98 9.20 -8.41
C ASN A 183 8.35 8.79 -7.86
N TYR A 184 8.40 7.84 -6.92
CA TYR A 184 9.67 7.29 -6.43
C TYR A 184 10.49 6.63 -7.54
N VAL A 185 9.86 5.78 -8.36
CA VAL A 185 10.55 5.10 -9.47
C VAL A 185 10.98 6.09 -10.56
N ARG A 186 10.21 7.15 -10.80
CA ARG A 186 10.56 8.22 -11.74
C ARG A 186 11.79 9.04 -11.34
N MET A 187 12.22 8.99 -10.07
CA MET A 187 13.47 9.62 -9.65
C MET A 187 14.72 8.96 -10.27
N TYR A 188 14.61 7.69 -10.69
CA TYR A 188 15.71 6.99 -11.33
C TYR A 188 15.87 7.42 -12.80
N ARG A 189 17.13 7.60 -13.23
CA ARG A 189 17.44 7.97 -14.64
C ARG A 189 17.08 6.87 -15.61
N LYS A 190 17.21 5.60 -15.19
CA LYS A 190 16.87 4.41 -15.98
C LYS A 190 16.10 3.43 -15.11
N VAL A 191 14.99 2.97 -15.65
CA VAL A 191 14.13 1.95 -15.02
C VAL A 191 14.01 0.78 -15.97
N ALA A 192 14.15 -0.42 -15.44
CA ALA A 192 13.84 -1.66 -16.14
C ALA A 192 13.15 -2.62 -15.16
N GLY A 193 12.40 -3.57 -15.68
CA GLY A 193 11.73 -4.56 -14.85
C GLY A 193 11.56 -5.88 -15.59
N MET A 194 11.21 -6.91 -14.84
CA MET A 194 10.90 -8.23 -15.37
C MET A 194 9.74 -8.85 -14.59
N THR A 195 8.93 -9.61 -15.29
CA THR A 195 7.84 -10.42 -14.73
C THR A 195 7.36 -11.42 -15.77
N GLY A 196 6.68 -12.46 -15.33
CA GLY A 196 6.01 -13.42 -16.22
C GLY A 196 4.65 -12.94 -16.76
N THR A 197 4.12 -11.80 -16.34
CA THR A 197 2.70 -11.42 -16.55
C THR A 197 2.48 -9.95 -16.93
N ALA A 198 3.47 -9.23 -17.48
CA ALA A 198 3.35 -7.81 -17.82
C ALA A 198 2.42 -7.52 -19.02
N ALA A 199 2.23 -8.45 -19.93
CA ALA A 199 1.55 -8.20 -21.20
C ALA A 199 0.08 -7.75 -21.05
N THR A 200 -0.60 -8.08 -19.95
CA THR A 200 -1.97 -7.64 -19.67
C THR A 200 -2.06 -6.18 -19.25
N GLU A 201 -0.97 -5.61 -18.77
CA GLU A 201 -0.87 -4.25 -18.19
C GLU A 201 0.06 -3.35 -19.04
N GLU A 202 0.31 -3.70 -20.30
CA GLU A 202 1.23 -2.98 -21.20
C GLU A 202 0.86 -1.50 -21.34
N GLU A 203 -0.43 -1.18 -21.46
CA GLU A 203 -0.91 0.20 -21.57
C GLU A 203 -0.57 1.01 -20.32
N GLU A 204 -0.73 0.46 -19.14
CA GLU A 204 -0.42 1.13 -17.88
C GLU A 204 1.08 1.35 -17.69
N PHE A 205 1.91 0.36 -18.03
CA PHE A 205 3.36 0.51 -18.01
C PHE A 205 3.83 1.64 -18.92
N LYS A 206 3.20 1.76 -20.08
CA LYS A 206 3.53 2.82 -21.03
C LYS A 206 3.05 4.20 -20.58
N ASP A 207 1.80 4.31 -20.13
CA ASP A 207 1.17 5.59 -19.79
C ASP A 207 1.74 6.19 -18.50
N ILE A 208 1.90 5.36 -17.47
CA ILE A 208 2.36 5.85 -16.16
C ILE A 208 3.88 5.92 -16.07
N TYR A 209 4.58 4.90 -16.57
CA TYR A 209 6.03 4.75 -16.35
C TYR A 209 6.88 4.99 -17.60
N GLY A 210 6.27 5.12 -18.78
CA GLY A 210 6.98 5.23 -20.05
C GLY A 210 7.78 3.97 -20.43
N LEU A 211 7.36 2.81 -19.89
CA LEU A 211 8.03 1.52 -20.12
C LEU A 211 7.34 0.74 -21.23
N GLU A 212 8.13 0.22 -22.17
CA GLU A 212 7.63 -0.70 -23.21
C GLU A 212 7.72 -2.15 -22.70
N VAL A 213 6.68 -2.94 -22.97
CA VAL A 213 6.66 -4.35 -22.64
C VAL A 213 7.13 -5.18 -23.82
N VAL A 214 8.19 -5.96 -23.61
CA VAL A 214 8.76 -6.87 -24.61
C VAL A 214 8.53 -8.30 -24.15
N VAL A 215 7.76 -9.06 -24.92
CA VAL A 215 7.49 -10.48 -24.64
C VAL A 215 8.67 -11.33 -25.16
N ILE A 216 9.40 -11.95 -24.23
CA ILE A 216 10.49 -12.86 -24.55
C ILE A 216 9.95 -14.30 -24.59
N PRO A 217 10.11 -15.03 -25.69
CA PRO A 217 9.67 -16.41 -25.77
C PRO A 217 10.31 -17.30 -24.71
N THR A 218 9.56 -18.27 -24.19
CA THR A 218 10.09 -19.25 -23.22
C THR A 218 11.10 -20.17 -23.88
N HIS A 219 12.14 -20.60 -23.13
CA HIS A 219 13.18 -21.52 -23.62
C HIS A 219 12.59 -22.87 -24.04
N MET A 220 11.66 -23.43 -23.26
CA MET A 220 10.94 -24.65 -23.59
C MET A 220 9.45 -24.30 -23.87
N PRO A 221 8.82 -24.97 -24.85
CA PRO A 221 7.40 -24.74 -25.12
C PRO A 221 6.52 -25.02 -23.89
N MET A 222 5.55 -24.15 -23.63
CA MET A 222 4.56 -24.40 -22.61
C MET A 222 3.54 -25.44 -23.12
N ILE A 223 3.48 -26.59 -22.45
CA ILE A 223 2.58 -27.71 -22.80
C ILE A 223 1.44 -27.91 -21.79
N ARG A 224 1.33 -27.03 -20.78
CA ARG A 224 0.24 -27.02 -19.81
C ARG A 224 -1.11 -26.88 -20.53
N LYS A 225 -2.12 -27.61 -20.03
CA LYS A 225 -3.51 -27.52 -20.51
C LYS A 225 -4.31 -26.64 -19.57
N ASP A 226 -4.80 -25.50 -20.07
CA ASP A 226 -5.70 -24.63 -19.33
C ASP A 226 -7.15 -24.98 -19.72
N ASN A 227 -7.88 -25.63 -18.79
CA ASN A 227 -9.26 -26.08 -18.99
C ASN A 227 -10.23 -24.89 -18.91
N PRO A 228 -11.43 -24.98 -19.50
CA PRO A 228 -12.50 -24.01 -19.31
C PRO A 228 -12.88 -23.85 -17.84
N ASP A 229 -13.47 -22.68 -17.52
CA ASP A 229 -14.00 -22.44 -16.18
C ASP A 229 -15.27 -23.25 -15.94
N VAL A 230 -15.40 -23.79 -14.73
CA VAL A 230 -16.56 -24.56 -14.26
C VAL A 230 -17.36 -23.68 -13.31
N ILE A 231 -18.62 -23.37 -13.65
CA ILE A 231 -19.41 -22.37 -12.93
C ILE A 231 -20.62 -23.00 -12.25
N PHE A 232 -20.71 -22.79 -10.94
CA PHE A 232 -21.79 -23.26 -10.06
C PHE A 232 -22.69 -22.09 -9.63
N ARG A 233 -23.88 -22.42 -9.15
CA ARG A 233 -24.80 -21.43 -8.64
C ARG A 233 -24.36 -20.91 -7.27
N THR A 234 -23.95 -21.81 -6.38
CA THR A 234 -23.60 -21.49 -5.00
C THR A 234 -22.14 -21.80 -4.67
N ARG A 235 -21.58 -21.11 -3.67
CA ARG A 235 -20.25 -21.42 -3.13
C ARG A 235 -20.17 -22.84 -2.55
N GLN A 236 -21.26 -23.33 -1.96
CA GLN A 236 -21.31 -24.66 -1.37
C GLN A 236 -21.14 -25.75 -2.43
N GLU A 237 -21.88 -25.67 -3.55
CA GLU A 237 -21.75 -26.58 -4.68
C GLU A 237 -20.34 -26.55 -5.27
N LYS A 238 -19.78 -25.36 -5.45
CA LYS A 238 -18.40 -25.15 -5.90
C LYS A 238 -17.39 -25.88 -5.04
N PHE A 239 -17.40 -25.65 -3.72
CA PHE A 239 -16.44 -26.30 -2.83
C PHE A 239 -16.61 -27.81 -2.74
N ALA A 240 -17.83 -28.33 -2.87
CA ALA A 240 -18.08 -29.77 -2.95
C ALA A 240 -17.43 -30.36 -4.22
N ALA A 241 -17.63 -29.72 -5.38
CA ALA A 241 -17.06 -30.16 -6.66
C ALA A 241 -15.52 -30.05 -6.66
N VAL A 242 -14.94 -28.97 -6.08
CA VAL A 242 -13.49 -28.87 -5.88
C VAL A 242 -12.96 -30.05 -5.05
N ALA A 243 -13.64 -30.40 -3.97
CA ALA A 243 -13.21 -31.50 -3.11
C ALA A 243 -13.34 -32.86 -3.82
N ASP A 244 -14.36 -33.06 -4.67
CA ASP A 244 -14.52 -34.26 -5.50
C ASP A 244 -13.36 -34.41 -6.50
N ASP A 245 -13.01 -33.31 -7.20
CA ASP A 245 -11.91 -33.30 -8.16
C ASP A 245 -10.54 -33.51 -7.49
N VAL A 246 -10.33 -32.91 -6.31
CA VAL A 246 -9.11 -33.15 -5.51
C VAL A 246 -9.01 -34.61 -5.07
N GLU A 247 -10.12 -35.22 -4.64
CA GLU A 247 -10.14 -36.61 -4.19
C GLU A 247 -9.81 -37.57 -5.35
N GLU A 248 -10.40 -37.36 -6.51
CA GLU A 248 -10.14 -38.14 -7.72
C GLU A 248 -8.66 -38.00 -8.15
N THR A 249 -8.15 -36.76 -8.18
CA THR A 249 -6.77 -36.47 -8.58
C THR A 249 -5.76 -37.05 -7.57
N HIS A 250 -6.02 -36.91 -6.27
CA HIS A 250 -5.16 -37.46 -5.21
C HIS A 250 -5.06 -39.00 -5.26
N ARG A 251 -6.14 -39.69 -5.62
CA ARG A 251 -6.14 -41.15 -5.82
C ARG A 251 -5.20 -41.60 -6.93
N THR A 252 -4.95 -40.77 -7.93
CA THR A 252 -3.98 -41.09 -9.00
C THR A 252 -2.54 -40.85 -8.59
N GLY A 253 -2.32 -40.10 -7.50
CA GLY A 253 -1.00 -39.65 -7.05
C GLY A 253 -0.53 -38.33 -7.70
N GLN A 254 -1.34 -37.69 -8.56
CA GLN A 254 -0.99 -36.42 -9.15
C GLN A 254 -1.02 -35.31 -8.09
N PRO A 255 0.02 -34.45 -7.98
CA PRO A 255 0.01 -33.33 -7.04
C PRO A 255 -1.00 -32.24 -7.43
N VAL A 256 -1.62 -31.63 -6.42
CA VAL A 256 -2.64 -30.57 -6.60
C VAL A 256 -2.28 -29.36 -5.78
N LEU A 257 -2.30 -28.19 -6.43
CA LEU A 257 -2.21 -26.88 -5.79
C LEU A 257 -3.54 -26.15 -5.97
N ILE A 258 -4.18 -25.79 -4.85
CA ILE A 258 -5.48 -25.14 -4.83
C ILE A 258 -5.26 -23.68 -4.42
N GLY A 259 -5.60 -22.74 -5.32
CA GLY A 259 -5.57 -21.30 -5.06
C GLY A 259 -6.91 -20.81 -4.53
N THR A 260 -6.91 -20.09 -3.41
CA THR A 260 -8.08 -19.45 -2.82
C THR A 260 -7.83 -17.94 -2.69
N THR A 261 -8.87 -17.13 -2.71
CA THR A 261 -8.76 -15.65 -2.62
C THR A 261 -8.71 -15.14 -1.19
N SER A 262 -9.16 -15.95 -0.21
CA SER A 262 -9.20 -15.55 1.20
C SER A 262 -8.73 -16.65 2.15
N ILE A 263 -8.30 -16.24 3.34
CA ILE A 263 -7.95 -17.16 4.44
C ILE A 263 -9.17 -18.02 4.81
N GLU A 264 -10.35 -17.39 4.87
CA GLU A 264 -11.62 -18.06 5.18
C GLU A 264 -11.92 -19.19 4.19
N SER A 265 -11.84 -18.90 2.88
CA SER A 265 -12.03 -19.91 1.82
C SER A 265 -11.04 -21.08 1.97
N SER A 266 -9.78 -20.78 2.32
CA SER A 266 -8.75 -21.83 2.55
C SER A 266 -9.07 -22.72 3.75
N GLU A 267 -9.58 -22.13 4.84
CA GLU A 267 -9.96 -22.88 6.05
C GLU A 267 -11.23 -23.72 5.84
N ILE A 268 -12.22 -23.18 5.11
CA ILE A 268 -13.44 -23.92 4.76
C ILE A 268 -13.07 -25.15 3.93
N LEU A 269 -12.29 -24.96 2.87
CA LEU A 269 -11.87 -26.05 2.00
C LEU A 269 -11.02 -27.07 2.77
N GLY A 270 -10.11 -26.61 3.63
CA GLY A 270 -9.31 -27.50 4.49
C GLY A 270 -10.18 -28.38 5.42
N LYS A 271 -11.25 -27.82 5.99
CA LYS A 271 -12.22 -28.62 6.79
C LYS A 271 -12.92 -29.69 5.93
N ILE A 272 -13.30 -29.35 4.70
CA ILE A 272 -13.95 -30.29 3.77
C ILE A 272 -12.98 -31.42 3.41
N LEU A 273 -11.74 -31.09 3.00
CA LEU A 273 -10.72 -32.08 2.66
C LEU A 273 -10.38 -33.01 3.85
N LYS A 274 -10.29 -32.45 5.06
CA LYS A 274 -10.07 -33.21 6.29
C LYS A 274 -11.23 -34.18 6.57
N SER A 275 -12.48 -33.76 6.35
CA SER A 275 -13.66 -34.62 6.51
C SER A 275 -13.65 -35.80 5.55
N ARG A 276 -13.06 -35.66 4.37
CA ARG A 276 -12.84 -36.70 3.35
C ARG A 276 -11.56 -37.51 3.57
N ARG A 277 -10.81 -37.24 4.64
CA ARG A 277 -9.55 -37.90 5.01
C ARG A 277 -8.46 -37.73 3.94
N ILE A 278 -8.46 -36.58 3.22
CA ILE A 278 -7.41 -36.20 2.29
C ILE A 278 -6.35 -35.46 3.08
N GLU A 279 -5.13 -36.00 3.12
CA GLU A 279 -3.99 -35.30 3.71
C GLU A 279 -3.63 -34.07 2.88
N HIS A 280 -3.56 -32.91 3.51
CA HIS A 280 -3.30 -31.65 2.83
C HIS A 280 -2.54 -30.67 3.73
N ARG A 281 -1.86 -29.73 3.10
CA ARG A 281 -1.19 -28.60 3.77
C ARG A 281 -1.90 -27.31 3.42
N ILE A 282 -2.12 -26.44 4.42
CA ILE A 282 -2.71 -25.13 4.21
C ILE A 282 -1.64 -24.07 4.35
N LEU A 283 -1.56 -23.20 3.37
CA LEU A 283 -0.65 -22.08 3.30
C LEU A 283 -1.45 -20.79 3.23
N ASN A 284 -1.43 -20.05 4.31
CA ASN A 284 -2.06 -18.74 4.40
C ASN A 284 -1.22 -17.83 5.30
N ALA A 285 -1.61 -16.54 5.39
CA ALA A 285 -0.86 -15.53 6.13
C ALA A 285 -0.59 -15.87 7.60
N LYS A 286 -1.37 -16.77 8.20
CA LYS A 286 -1.16 -17.23 9.59
C LYS A 286 0.08 -18.13 9.75
N TYR A 287 0.56 -18.77 8.66
CA TYR A 287 1.65 -19.75 8.65
C TYR A 287 2.83 -19.36 7.77
N HIS A 288 3.08 -18.07 7.60
CA HIS A 288 4.08 -17.54 6.68
C HIS A 288 5.53 -18.00 6.92
N GLU A 289 5.89 -18.34 8.18
CA GLU A 289 7.24 -18.82 8.52
C GLU A 289 7.59 -20.16 7.87
N MET A 290 6.59 -21.00 7.58
CA MET A 290 6.76 -22.29 6.91
C MET A 290 6.45 -22.25 5.41
N GLU A 291 6.13 -21.07 4.87
CA GLU A 291 5.65 -20.89 3.50
C GLU A 291 6.58 -21.50 2.47
N ALA A 292 7.85 -21.09 2.46
CA ALA A 292 8.83 -21.56 1.48
C ALA A 292 9.02 -23.09 1.53
N HIS A 293 8.96 -23.68 2.72
CA HIS A 293 9.11 -25.12 2.91
C HIS A 293 7.91 -25.89 2.36
N ILE A 294 6.69 -25.43 2.64
CA ILE A 294 5.46 -26.09 2.16
C ILE A 294 5.38 -26.00 0.64
N VAL A 295 5.66 -24.84 0.05
CA VAL A 295 5.61 -24.63 -1.41
C VAL A 295 6.67 -25.46 -2.14
N ALA A 296 7.88 -25.52 -1.61
CA ALA A 296 8.96 -26.32 -2.20
C ALA A 296 8.61 -27.81 -2.32
N GLN A 297 7.68 -28.33 -1.51
CA GLN A 297 7.23 -29.71 -1.50
C GLN A 297 5.86 -29.92 -2.16
N ALA A 298 5.22 -28.86 -2.69
CA ALA A 298 3.90 -28.95 -3.31
C ALA A 298 3.90 -29.76 -4.63
N GLY A 299 5.07 -29.99 -5.24
CA GLY A 299 5.24 -30.79 -6.45
C GLY A 299 5.51 -32.29 -6.21
N ARG A 300 5.51 -32.75 -4.96
CA ARG A 300 5.72 -34.18 -4.63
C ARG A 300 4.53 -35.05 -5.02
N LEU A 301 4.78 -36.33 -5.22
CA LEU A 301 3.75 -37.32 -5.55
C LEU A 301 2.60 -37.31 -4.50
N GLY A 302 1.37 -37.13 -4.97
CA GLY A 302 0.17 -37.11 -4.13
C GLY A 302 0.04 -35.91 -3.20
N ALA A 303 0.89 -34.89 -3.29
CA ALA A 303 0.79 -33.70 -2.45
C ALA A 303 -0.48 -32.90 -2.77
N VAL A 304 -1.20 -32.48 -1.71
CA VAL A 304 -2.33 -31.56 -1.80
C VAL A 304 -2.02 -30.31 -0.99
N THR A 305 -1.94 -29.18 -1.67
CA THR A 305 -1.62 -27.89 -1.03
C THR A 305 -2.74 -26.88 -1.30
N VAL A 306 -3.27 -26.28 -0.24
CA VAL A 306 -4.23 -25.17 -0.33
C VAL A 306 -3.48 -23.90 0.00
N ALA A 307 -3.45 -22.94 -0.94
CA ALA A 307 -2.73 -21.69 -0.77
C ALA A 307 -3.65 -20.49 -0.99
N THR A 308 -3.57 -19.49 -0.10
CA THR A 308 -4.23 -18.21 -0.35
C THR A 308 -3.40 -17.38 -1.31
N ASN A 309 -4.05 -16.81 -2.29
CA ASN A 309 -3.50 -15.89 -3.28
C ASN A 309 -2.10 -16.32 -3.76
N MET A 310 -1.16 -15.43 -3.74
CA MET A 310 0.20 -15.67 -4.20
C MET A 310 1.16 -16.19 -3.12
N ALA A 311 0.62 -16.88 -2.09
CA ALA A 311 1.47 -17.53 -1.12
C ALA A 311 2.53 -18.41 -1.83
N GLY A 312 3.79 -18.26 -1.43
CA GLY A 312 4.92 -18.89 -2.11
C GLY A 312 5.40 -18.17 -3.38
N ARG A 313 5.02 -16.90 -3.63
CA ARG A 313 5.62 -16.11 -4.70
C ARG A 313 7.13 -16.01 -4.52
N GLY A 314 7.88 -16.14 -5.64
CA GLY A 314 9.34 -16.21 -5.59
C GLY A 314 9.92 -17.58 -5.23
N THR A 315 9.07 -18.55 -4.82
CA THR A 315 9.51 -19.94 -4.60
C THR A 315 9.09 -20.81 -5.77
N ASP A 316 10.01 -21.55 -6.33
CA ASP A 316 9.75 -22.49 -7.43
C ASP A 316 9.15 -23.79 -6.92
N ILE A 317 8.12 -24.30 -7.62
CA ILE A 317 7.54 -25.62 -7.36
C ILE A 317 8.18 -26.60 -8.32
N VAL A 318 9.10 -27.40 -7.80
CA VAL A 318 9.79 -28.44 -8.57
C VAL A 318 8.98 -29.74 -8.48
N LEU A 319 8.69 -30.35 -9.61
CA LEU A 319 8.03 -31.67 -9.64
C LEU A 319 8.95 -32.71 -8.98
N GLY A 320 8.40 -33.53 -8.10
CA GLY A 320 9.14 -34.46 -7.26
C GLY A 320 9.69 -33.85 -5.97
N GLY A 321 9.56 -32.52 -5.76
CA GLY A 321 10.02 -31.81 -4.57
C GLY A 321 11.41 -31.22 -4.69
N ASN A 322 11.80 -30.41 -3.70
CA ASN A 322 13.12 -29.78 -3.63
C ASN A 322 14.06 -30.60 -2.74
N PRO A 323 15.11 -31.22 -3.29
CA PRO A 323 16.00 -32.11 -2.56
C PRO A 323 16.80 -31.41 -1.45
N LEU A 324 17.12 -30.13 -1.60
CA LEU A 324 17.86 -29.39 -0.58
C LEU A 324 17.04 -29.17 0.69
N PHE A 325 15.74 -28.85 0.54
CA PHE A 325 14.84 -28.71 1.68
C PHE A 325 14.63 -30.05 2.39
N LEU A 326 14.43 -31.14 1.63
CA LEU A 326 14.30 -32.48 2.19
C LEU A 326 15.57 -32.93 2.91
N ALA A 327 16.75 -32.66 2.33
CA ALA A 327 18.02 -32.99 2.96
C ALA A 327 18.24 -32.24 4.29
N ARG A 328 17.82 -30.98 4.38
CA ARG A 328 17.89 -30.22 5.63
C ARG A 328 16.95 -30.78 6.71
N GLU A 329 15.74 -31.16 6.33
CA GLU A 329 14.75 -31.77 7.23
C GLU A 329 15.25 -33.13 7.73
N GLU A 330 15.80 -33.95 6.83
CA GLU A 330 16.36 -35.27 7.16
C GLU A 330 17.64 -35.17 8.01
N ALA A 331 18.51 -34.19 7.71
CA ALA A 331 19.68 -33.90 8.53
C ALA A 331 19.28 -33.48 9.95
N GLN A 332 18.26 -32.62 10.09
CA GLN A 332 17.72 -32.24 11.40
C GLN A 332 17.16 -33.45 12.15
N ARG A 333 16.44 -34.34 11.46
CA ARG A 333 15.91 -35.58 12.05
C ARG A 333 16.99 -36.57 12.48
N ARG A 334 18.11 -36.62 11.72
CA ARG A 334 19.29 -37.44 12.04
C ARG A 334 20.26 -36.74 13.01
N GLU A 335 19.92 -35.54 13.51
CA GLU A 335 20.77 -34.71 14.38
C GLU A 335 22.14 -34.38 13.75
N VAL A 336 22.21 -34.28 12.42
CA VAL A 336 23.40 -33.91 11.66
C VAL A 336 23.44 -32.38 11.48
N ASP A 337 24.51 -31.76 11.97
CA ASP A 337 24.73 -30.33 11.74
C ASP A 337 25.40 -30.14 10.36
N HIS A 338 24.64 -29.57 9.43
CA HIS A 338 25.06 -29.30 8.03
C HIS A 338 26.27 -28.35 7.90
N ALA A 339 26.62 -27.61 8.96
CA ALA A 339 27.78 -26.72 8.95
C ALA A 339 29.07 -27.44 9.37
N SER A 340 28.98 -28.38 10.32
CA SER A 340 30.11 -29.09 10.90
C SER A 340 30.36 -30.46 10.25
N ASP A 341 29.31 -31.14 9.79
CA ASP A 341 29.39 -32.47 9.13
C ASP A 341 28.90 -32.41 7.68
N ARG A 342 29.75 -31.81 6.85
CA ARG A 342 29.44 -31.54 5.45
C ARG A 342 29.39 -32.83 4.61
N GLU A 343 30.20 -33.85 4.94
CA GLU A 343 30.27 -35.12 4.20
C GLU A 343 28.97 -35.92 4.34
N THR A 344 28.49 -36.09 5.57
CA THR A 344 27.23 -36.76 5.85
C THR A 344 26.03 -35.96 5.27
N PHE A 345 26.09 -34.64 5.29
CA PHE A 345 25.05 -33.83 4.66
C PHE A 345 24.99 -33.99 3.12
N GLU A 346 26.15 -34.08 2.44
CA GLU A 346 26.18 -34.32 1.00
C GLU A 346 25.67 -35.72 0.63
N GLU A 347 25.92 -36.75 1.48
CA GLU A 347 25.33 -38.08 1.30
C GLU A 347 23.81 -38.02 1.38
N ILE A 348 23.25 -37.38 2.42
CA ILE A 348 21.81 -37.19 2.57
C ILE A 348 21.23 -36.41 1.37
N LEU A 349 21.93 -35.38 0.92
CA LEU A 349 21.50 -34.60 -0.24
C LEU A 349 21.48 -35.43 -1.52
N SER A 350 22.43 -36.32 -1.69
CA SER A 350 22.48 -37.24 -2.82
C SER A 350 21.32 -38.24 -2.79
N GLU A 351 21.01 -38.83 -1.62
CA GLU A 351 19.84 -39.68 -1.42
C GLU A 351 18.53 -38.95 -1.80
N MET A 352 18.38 -37.71 -1.32
CA MET A 352 17.18 -36.90 -1.62
C MET A 352 17.09 -36.51 -3.09
N ARG A 353 18.20 -36.25 -3.77
CA ARG A 353 18.23 -35.99 -5.23
C ARG A 353 17.72 -37.19 -6.03
N GLU A 354 18.15 -38.40 -5.67
CA GLU A 354 17.69 -39.63 -6.33
C GLU A 354 16.20 -39.87 -6.11
N GLU A 355 15.72 -39.69 -4.88
CA GLU A 355 14.29 -39.77 -4.54
C GLU A 355 13.46 -38.76 -5.33
N CYS A 356 13.83 -37.47 -5.30
CA CYS A 356 13.14 -36.43 -6.03
C CYS A 356 13.15 -36.68 -7.56
N SER A 357 14.23 -37.15 -8.11
CA SER A 357 14.33 -37.47 -9.54
C SER A 357 13.40 -38.62 -9.95
N ARG A 358 13.27 -39.63 -9.11
CA ARG A 358 12.31 -40.73 -9.33
C ARG A 358 10.88 -40.24 -9.27
N GLU A 359 10.50 -39.49 -8.18
CA GLU A 359 9.19 -38.90 -8.05
C GLU A 359 8.87 -37.95 -9.21
N HIS A 360 9.84 -37.12 -9.66
CA HIS A 360 9.67 -36.26 -10.82
C HIS A 360 9.21 -37.05 -12.05
N GLY A 361 9.89 -38.15 -12.37
CA GLY A 361 9.49 -38.99 -13.51
C GLY A 361 8.10 -39.59 -13.39
N GLU A 362 7.62 -39.87 -12.16
CA GLU A 362 6.27 -40.37 -11.90
C GLU A 362 5.25 -39.27 -12.04
N VAL A 363 5.48 -38.08 -11.44
CA VAL A 363 4.60 -36.93 -11.52
C VAL A 363 4.44 -36.44 -12.95
N VAL A 364 5.52 -36.42 -13.75
CA VAL A 364 5.46 -36.07 -15.18
C VAL A 364 4.55 -37.05 -15.94
N ARG A 365 4.63 -38.36 -15.67
CA ARG A 365 3.76 -39.36 -16.29
C ARG A 365 2.30 -39.21 -15.91
N LEU A 366 2.01 -38.72 -14.72
CA LEU A 366 0.66 -38.43 -14.22
C LEU A 366 0.08 -37.12 -14.77
N GLY A 367 0.85 -36.34 -15.54
CA GLY A 367 0.42 -35.09 -16.14
C GLY A 367 0.89 -33.82 -15.42
N GLY A 368 1.88 -33.95 -14.51
CA GLY A 368 2.49 -32.83 -13.80
C GLY A 368 1.62 -32.25 -12.68
N LEU A 369 1.86 -31.02 -12.29
CA LEU A 369 1.11 -30.33 -11.23
C LEU A 369 -0.24 -29.85 -11.74
N LYS A 370 -1.32 -30.20 -11.04
CA LYS A 370 -2.68 -29.69 -11.28
C LYS A 370 -2.93 -28.45 -10.44
N ILE A 371 -3.38 -27.39 -11.11
CA ILE A 371 -3.82 -26.14 -10.48
C ILE A 371 -5.35 -26.09 -10.43
N ILE A 372 -5.89 -25.80 -9.26
CA ILE A 372 -7.32 -25.54 -9.07
C ILE A 372 -7.46 -24.13 -8.52
N GLY A 373 -8.09 -23.22 -9.27
CA GLY A 373 -8.51 -21.92 -8.75
C GLY A 373 -9.94 -22.01 -8.21
N THR A 374 -10.19 -21.55 -7.00
CA THR A 374 -11.53 -21.58 -6.41
C THR A 374 -12.36 -20.34 -6.72
N GLU A 375 -11.71 -19.29 -7.23
CA GLU A 375 -12.31 -18.03 -7.65
C GLU A 375 -11.43 -17.38 -8.71
N ARG A 376 -11.99 -16.48 -9.52
CA ARG A 376 -11.21 -15.56 -10.34
C ARG A 376 -10.77 -14.37 -9.50
N HIS A 377 -9.54 -13.95 -9.66
CA HIS A 377 -9.02 -12.75 -9.03
C HIS A 377 -9.52 -11.48 -9.75
N GLU A 378 -9.35 -10.36 -9.11
CA GLU A 378 -9.68 -9.04 -9.67
C GLU A 378 -8.88 -8.70 -10.93
N SER A 379 -7.71 -9.30 -11.12
CA SER A 379 -6.85 -9.13 -12.28
C SER A 379 -6.55 -10.47 -12.96
N ARG A 380 -6.66 -10.51 -14.30
CA ARG A 380 -6.28 -11.67 -15.14
C ARG A 380 -4.82 -12.06 -14.94
N ARG A 381 -3.98 -11.09 -14.63
CA ARG A 381 -2.57 -11.26 -14.34
C ARG A 381 -2.33 -12.20 -13.15
N ILE A 382 -3.10 -12.04 -12.07
CA ILE A 382 -3.01 -12.89 -10.87
C ILE A 382 -3.45 -14.32 -11.19
N ASP A 383 -4.50 -14.50 -11.99
CA ASP A 383 -4.92 -15.82 -12.47
C ASP A 383 -3.80 -16.49 -13.28
N ASN A 384 -3.13 -15.72 -14.15
CA ASN A 384 -2.01 -16.22 -14.94
C ASN A 384 -0.80 -16.58 -14.08
N GLN A 385 -0.55 -15.85 -13.01
CA GLN A 385 0.52 -16.18 -12.05
C GLN A 385 0.19 -17.48 -11.29
N LEU A 386 -1.08 -17.72 -10.93
CA LEU A 386 -1.50 -18.98 -10.33
C LEU A 386 -1.33 -20.13 -11.33
N ARG A 387 -1.84 -20.00 -12.56
CA ARG A 387 -1.63 -20.99 -13.63
C ARG A 387 -0.16 -21.24 -13.89
N GLY A 388 0.67 -20.19 -13.87
CA GLY A 388 2.11 -20.23 -14.09
C GLY A 388 2.91 -20.97 -13.01
N ARG A 389 2.28 -21.44 -11.94
CA ARG A 389 2.89 -22.35 -10.97
C ARG A 389 3.09 -23.75 -11.53
N SER A 390 2.36 -24.11 -12.59
CA SER A 390 2.41 -25.39 -13.29
C SER A 390 2.88 -25.20 -14.75
N GLY A 391 3.43 -26.24 -15.36
CA GLY A 391 3.88 -26.21 -16.74
C GLY A 391 5.16 -25.40 -16.95
N ARG A 392 6.07 -25.39 -15.98
CA ARG A 392 7.36 -24.70 -16.05
C ARG A 392 8.40 -25.55 -16.78
N GLN A 393 9.32 -24.89 -17.48
CA GLN A 393 10.48 -25.52 -18.15
C GLN A 393 10.12 -26.70 -19.08
N GLY A 394 8.91 -26.65 -19.68
CA GLY A 394 8.43 -27.72 -20.56
C GLY A 394 7.80 -28.92 -19.86
N ASP A 395 7.61 -28.87 -18.54
CA ASP A 395 6.90 -29.88 -17.78
C ASP A 395 5.39 -29.85 -18.14
N PRO A 396 4.69 -31.00 -18.09
CA PRO A 396 3.25 -31.04 -18.22
C PRO A 396 2.57 -30.42 -17.01
N GLY A 397 1.28 -30.09 -17.19
CA GLY A 397 0.44 -29.57 -16.13
C GLY A 397 -0.97 -29.26 -16.63
N CYS A 398 -1.86 -28.96 -15.71
CA CYS A 398 -3.19 -28.50 -16.07
C CYS A 398 -3.70 -27.47 -15.06
N SER A 399 -4.65 -26.63 -15.50
CA SER A 399 -5.34 -25.70 -14.63
C SER A 399 -6.84 -25.71 -14.88
N THR A 400 -7.64 -25.58 -13.81
CA THR A 400 -9.10 -25.45 -13.86
C THR A 400 -9.56 -24.45 -12.81
N PHE A 401 -10.45 -23.52 -13.19
CA PHE A 401 -11.09 -22.60 -12.25
C PHE A 401 -12.52 -23.03 -11.96
N TYR A 402 -12.86 -23.13 -10.69
CA TYR A 402 -14.18 -23.42 -10.17
C TYR A 402 -14.78 -22.14 -9.61
N LEU A 403 -15.87 -21.68 -10.15
CA LEU A 403 -16.48 -20.39 -9.88
C LEU A 403 -17.89 -20.53 -9.35
N SER A 404 -18.37 -19.53 -8.64
CA SER A 404 -19.75 -19.43 -8.20
C SER A 404 -20.30 -18.04 -8.54
N LEU A 405 -21.60 -17.94 -8.79
CA LEU A 405 -22.29 -16.65 -8.96
C LEU A 405 -22.26 -15.80 -7.68
N GLU A 406 -22.02 -16.43 -6.53
CA GLU A 406 -21.89 -15.77 -5.24
C GLU A 406 -20.47 -15.22 -5.00
N ASP A 407 -19.50 -15.49 -5.89
CA ASP A 407 -18.14 -14.96 -5.81
C ASP A 407 -18.15 -13.45 -6.05
N ASP A 408 -17.33 -12.70 -5.29
CA ASP A 408 -17.39 -11.24 -5.24
C ASP A 408 -17.18 -10.57 -6.60
N LEU A 409 -16.30 -11.09 -7.43
CA LEU A 409 -16.10 -10.59 -8.79
C LEU A 409 -17.39 -10.64 -9.61
N LEU A 410 -18.10 -11.75 -9.57
CA LEU A 410 -19.34 -11.95 -10.34
C LEU A 410 -20.51 -11.19 -9.71
N ARG A 411 -20.58 -11.12 -8.40
CA ARG A 411 -21.60 -10.39 -7.64
C ARG A 411 -21.51 -8.88 -7.84
N LEU A 412 -20.29 -8.31 -7.79
CA LEU A 412 -20.09 -6.86 -7.83
C LEU A 412 -19.96 -6.30 -9.26
N PHE A 413 -19.32 -7.05 -10.15
CA PHE A 413 -18.98 -6.58 -11.51
C PHE A 413 -19.61 -7.43 -12.61
N GLY A 414 -20.25 -8.54 -12.26
CA GLY A 414 -21.04 -9.34 -13.19
C GLY A 414 -22.23 -8.52 -13.73
N SER A 415 -22.58 -8.71 -15.00
CA SER A 415 -23.74 -8.05 -15.55
C SER A 415 -25.02 -8.80 -15.15
N ASP A 416 -26.15 -8.06 -14.99
CA ASP A 416 -27.49 -8.63 -14.78
C ASP A 416 -27.86 -9.67 -15.86
N ARG A 417 -27.15 -9.65 -17.00
CA ARG A 417 -27.26 -10.63 -18.07
C ARG A 417 -26.80 -12.02 -17.65
N ILE A 418 -25.80 -12.14 -16.75
CA ILE A 418 -25.33 -13.45 -16.28
C ILE A 418 -26.40 -14.08 -15.39
N SER A 419 -26.97 -13.31 -14.44
CA SER A 419 -28.06 -13.77 -13.57
C SER A 419 -29.30 -14.18 -14.38
N GLY A 420 -29.72 -13.33 -15.35
CA GLY A 420 -30.86 -13.62 -16.19
C GLY A 420 -30.63 -14.76 -17.19
N PHE A 421 -29.40 -15.07 -17.56
CA PHE A 421 -29.06 -16.21 -18.40
C PHE A 421 -29.15 -17.52 -17.59
N MET A 422 -28.70 -17.49 -16.34
CA MET A 422 -28.75 -18.64 -15.42
C MET A 422 -30.16 -19.01 -14.99
N GLU A 423 -31.03 -18.01 -14.72
CA GLU A 423 -32.46 -18.24 -14.45
C GLU A 423 -33.18 -18.92 -15.63
N LYS A 424 -32.79 -18.56 -16.86
CA LYS A 424 -33.38 -19.16 -18.08
C LYS A 424 -32.91 -20.58 -18.39
N LEU A 425 -31.73 -20.99 -17.87
CA LEU A 425 -31.18 -22.33 -18.09
C LEU A 425 -31.80 -23.39 -17.19
N GLY A 426 -32.54 -23.01 -16.13
CA GLY A 426 -33.27 -23.94 -15.27
C GLY A 426 -32.39 -25.01 -14.60
N LEU A 427 -31.18 -24.65 -14.17
CA LEU A 427 -30.22 -25.58 -13.58
C LEU A 427 -30.77 -26.27 -12.33
N GLU A 428 -30.64 -27.56 -12.28
CA GLU A 428 -30.86 -28.35 -11.07
C GLU A 428 -29.71 -28.18 -10.07
N GLU A 429 -29.95 -28.53 -8.82
CA GLU A 429 -28.96 -28.44 -7.75
C GLU A 429 -27.79 -29.40 -8.07
N GLY A 430 -26.55 -28.88 -8.08
CA GLY A 430 -25.34 -29.62 -8.40
C GLY A 430 -24.92 -29.64 -9.88
N GLU A 431 -25.71 -29.08 -10.80
CA GLU A 431 -25.28 -28.92 -12.18
C GLU A 431 -24.32 -27.73 -12.35
N TYR A 432 -23.31 -27.90 -13.21
CA TYR A 432 -22.37 -26.87 -13.59
C TYR A 432 -22.48 -26.48 -15.05
N ILE A 433 -22.02 -25.31 -15.39
CA ILE A 433 -21.98 -24.80 -16.74
C ILE A 433 -20.54 -24.62 -17.21
N GLU A 434 -20.22 -25.25 -18.34
CA GLU A 434 -19.04 -24.93 -19.13
C GLU A 434 -19.51 -24.25 -20.43
N HIS A 435 -19.46 -22.92 -20.49
CA HIS A 435 -19.88 -22.22 -21.69
C HIS A 435 -18.98 -21.04 -22.03
N GLY A 436 -18.40 -21.02 -23.23
CA GLY A 436 -17.44 -20.00 -23.65
C GLY A 436 -17.96 -18.55 -23.60
N LEU A 437 -19.29 -18.34 -23.62
CA LEU A 437 -19.89 -17.01 -23.45
C LEU A 437 -19.77 -16.52 -22.00
N LEU A 438 -19.85 -17.42 -21.01
CA LEU A 438 -19.67 -17.07 -19.60
C LEU A 438 -18.21 -16.74 -19.29
N THR A 439 -17.27 -17.51 -19.82
CA THR A 439 -15.83 -17.20 -19.71
C THR A 439 -15.53 -15.79 -20.25
N LYS A 440 -16.08 -15.43 -21.42
CA LYS A 440 -15.94 -14.07 -21.97
C LYS A 440 -16.60 -13.00 -21.11
N ALA A 441 -17.73 -13.31 -20.48
CA ALA A 441 -18.39 -12.36 -19.59
C ALA A 441 -17.56 -12.12 -18.31
N ILE A 442 -16.92 -13.16 -17.78
CA ILE A 442 -16.01 -13.08 -16.63
C ILE A 442 -14.77 -12.27 -17.01
N GLU A 443 -14.15 -12.53 -18.15
CA GLU A 443 -13.01 -11.74 -18.65
C GLU A 443 -13.39 -10.25 -18.82
N THR A 444 -14.61 -9.97 -19.26
CA THR A 444 -15.11 -8.59 -19.37
C THR A 444 -15.31 -7.95 -18.00
N ALA A 445 -15.78 -8.72 -17.01
CA ALA A 445 -15.88 -8.25 -15.63
C ALA A 445 -14.50 -7.93 -15.06
N GLN A 446 -13.52 -8.83 -15.24
CA GLN A 446 -12.13 -8.58 -14.80
C GLN A 446 -11.53 -7.33 -15.46
N LYS A 447 -11.72 -7.13 -16.77
CA LYS A 447 -11.25 -5.91 -17.45
C LYS A 447 -11.84 -4.64 -16.84
N ARG A 448 -13.12 -4.63 -16.50
CA ARG A 448 -13.74 -3.48 -15.84
C ARG A 448 -13.14 -3.20 -14.45
N VAL A 449 -12.79 -4.24 -13.72
CA VAL A 449 -12.12 -4.10 -12.42
C VAL A 449 -10.70 -3.58 -12.62
N GLU A 450 -9.95 -4.10 -13.59
CA GLU A 450 -8.62 -3.64 -13.96
C GLU A 450 -8.65 -2.15 -14.35
N GLU A 451 -9.59 -1.72 -15.20
CA GLU A 451 -9.82 -0.33 -15.59
C GLU A 451 -10.15 0.55 -14.38
N PHE A 452 -11.05 0.12 -13.49
CA PHE A 452 -11.39 0.84 -12.26
C PHE A 452 -10.18 1.04 -11.35
N HIS A 453 -9.35 0.02 -11.18
CA HIS A 453 -8.13 0.13 -10.39
C HIS A 453 -7.06 0.99 -11.06
N PHE A 454 -6.97 0.96 -12.38
CA PHE A 454 -6.11 1.85 -13.14
C PHE A 454 -6.49 3.32 -12.93
N ASP A 455 -7.79 3.64 -12.98
CA ASP A 455 -8.29 4.98 -12.71
C ASP A 455 -7.95 5.46 -11.29
N ILE A 456 -8.09 4.58 -10.28
CA ILE A 456 -7.68 4.90 -8.90
C ILE A 456 -6.19 5.24 -8.82
N ARG A 457 -5.32 4.43 -9.44
CA ARG A 457 -3.87 4.68 -9.45
C ARG A 457 -3.52 5.96 -10.20
N ARG A 458 -4.22 6.24 -11.30
CA ARG A 458 -4.06 7.47 -12.08
C ARG A 458 -4.45 8.71 -11.27
N GLN A 459 -5.59 8.67 -10.58
CA GLN A 459 -6.01 9.76 -9.69
C GLN A 459 -5.02 9.98 -8.56
N LEU A 460 -4.57 8.91 -7.90
CA LEU A 460 -3.56 9.00 -6.85
C LEU A 460 -2.30 9.71 -7.36
N LEU A 461 -1.82 9.34 -8.55
CA LEU A 461 -0.66 9.97 -9.18
C LEU A 461 -0.91 11.45 -9.51
N MET A 462 -2.10 11.82 -10.00
CA MET A 462 -2.43 13.22 -10.33
C MET A 462 -2.35 14.10 -9.08
N TYR A 463 -2.92 13.65 -7.96
CA TYR A 463 -2.82 14.37 -6.68
C TYR A 463 -1.37 14.43 -6.17
N ASP A 464 -0.63 13.32 -6.24
CA ASP A 464 0.75 13.29 -5.76
C ASP A 464 1.70 14.09 -6.67
N ASN A 465 1.40 14.30 -7.95
CA ASN A 465 2.20 15.14 -8.82
C ASN A 465 2.28 16.60 -8.34
N VAL A 466 1.19 17.13 -7.80
CA VAL A 466 1.17 18.47 -7.18
C VAL A 466 2.10 18.50 -5.96
N MET A 467 1.95 17.49 -5.09
CA MET A 467 2.82 17.34 -3.93
C MET A 467 4.28 17.08 -4.31
N ASN A 468 4.52 16.37 -5.42
CA ASN A 468 5.87 16.06 -5.86
C ASN A 468 6.65 17.30 -6.31
N GLN A 469 5.99 18.25 -7.00
CA GLN A 469 6.62 19.53 -7.36
C GLN A 469 7.05 20.31 -6.11
N GLN A 470 6.20 20.37 -5.11
CA GLN A 470 6.51 21.01 -3.82
C GLN A 470 7.63 20.29 -3.08
N ARG A 471 7.59 18.96 -3.05
CA ARG A 471 8.61 18.11 -2.46
C ARG A 471 9.98 18.33 -3.10
N GLU A 472 10.04 18.34 -4.42
CA GLU A 472 11.28 18.58 -5.15
C GLU A 472 11.90 19.94 -4.79
N ALA A 473 11.09 21.00 -4.71
CA ALA A 473 11.56 22.32 -4.33
C ALA A 473 12.13 22.34 -2.89
N ILE A 474 11.40 21.78 -1.93
CA ILE A 474 11.83 21.74 -0.53
C ILE A 474 13.08 20.87 -0.35
N TYR A 475 13.15 19.70 -1.00
CA TYR A 475 14.31 18.82 -0.87
C TYR A 475 15.54 19.32 -1.62
N GLN A 476 15.37 20.07 -2.68
CA GLN A 476 16.50 20.79 -3.31
C GLN A 476 17.07 21.83 -2.36
N GLU A 477 16.22 22.60 -1.71
CA GLU A 477 16.67 23.59 -0.71
C GLU A 477 17.34 22.93 0.50
N ARG A 478 16.76 21.85 1.02
CA ARG A 478 17.35 21.07 2.09
C ARG A 478 18.73 20.52 1.73
N ARG A 479 18.91 20.03 0.50
CA ARG A 479 20.23 19.57 0.02
C ARG A 479 21.25 20.70 -0.08
N LYS A 480 20.84 21.89 -0.51
CA LYS A 480 21.73 23.06 -0.52
C LYS A 480 22.20 23.37 0.90
N ILE A 481 21.28 23.46 1.86
CA ILE A 481 21.60 23.70 3.26
C ILE A 481 22.56 22.64 3.80
N LEU A 482 22.39 21.37 3.46
CA LEU A 482 23.27 20.28 3.91
C LEU A 482 24.65 20.33 3.27
N SER A 483 24.75 20.70 1.99
CA SER A 483 26.00 20.65 1.21
C SER A 483 26.80 21.95 1.21
N GLU A 484 26.17 23.09 1.56
CA GLU A 484 26.81 24.41 1.54
C GLU A 484 27.85 24.54 2.65
N PRO A 485 29.13 24.78 2.33
CA PRO A 485 30.17 24.91 3.32
C PRO A 485 30.06 26.20 4.14
N ASP A 486 29.63 27.29 3.49
CA ASP A 486 29.48 28.61 4.10
C ASP A 486 28.02 29.07 4.08
N LEU A 487 27.30 28.74 5.14
CA LEU A 487 25.91 29.16 5.32
C LEU A 487 25.75 30.56 5.89
N ALA A 488 26.82 31.22 6.30
CA ALA A 488 26.75 32.58 6.84
C ALA A 488 26.25 33.58 5.81
N GLY A 489 26.73 33.47 4.57
CA GLY A 489 26.26 34.30 3.44
C GLY A 489 24.78 34.01 3.10
N HIS A 490 24.41 32.75 3.06
CA HIS A 490 23.01 32.33 2.80
C HIS A 490 22.06 32.78 3.93
N GLY A 491 22.45 32.60 5.19
CA GLY A 491 21.70 33.12 6.33
C GLY A 491 21.48 34.63 6.29
N ARG A 492 22.49 35.40 5.85
CA ARG A 492 22.34 36.84 5.65
C ARG A 492 21.30 37.16 4.58
N GLN A 493 21.37 36.50 3.44
CA GLN A 493 20.41 36.71 2.34
C GLN A 493 18.97 36.43 2.80
N LEU A 494 18.73 35.35 3.54
CA LEU A 494 17.40 35.03 4.05
C LEU A 494 16.90 36.09 5.05
N VAL A 495 17.77 36.64 5.89
CA VAL A 495 17.41 37.72 6.81
C VAL A 495 17.05 38.98 6.05
N GLU A 496 17.79 39.30 4.97
CA GLU A 496 17.53 40.44 4.08
C GLU A 496 16.19 40.28 3.35
N GLU A 497 15.93 39.12 2.74
CA GLU A 497 14.67 38.78 2.08
C GLU A 497 13.47 38.83 3.06
N ALA A 498 13.62 38.29 4.29
CA ALA A 498 12.58 38.35 5.32
C ALA A 498 12.27 39.79 5.74
N LEU A 499 13.30 40.63 5.87
CA LEU A 499 13.15 42.05 6.17
C LEU A 499 12.42 42.78 5.05
N GLU A 500 12.80 42.54 3.81
CA GLU A 500 12.13 43.10 2.63
C GLU A 500 10.65 42.70 2.60
N SER A 501 10.35 41.42 2.80
CA SER A 501 8.98 40.92 2.84
C SER A 501 8.14 41.55 3.96
N ILE A 502 8.71 41.80 5.14
CA ILE A 502 8.03 42.52 6.23
C ILE A 502 7.73 43.98 5.80
N ILE A 503 8.68 44.64 5.17
CA ILE A 503 8.50 46.04 4.73
C ILE A 503 7.45 46.11 3.62
N GLU A 504 7.56 45.32 2.58
CA GLU A 504 6.62 45.29 1.44
C GLU A 504 5.18 44.95 1.86
N ARG A 505 5.01 44.03 2.82
CA ARG A 505 3.67 43.65 3.30
C ARG A 505 2.87 44.81 3.89
N PHE A 506 3.53 45.77 4.51
CA PHE A 506 2.89 46.89 5.18
C PHE A 506 3.01 48.20 4.39
N PHE A 507 3.64 48.15 3.22
CA PHE A 507 3.77 49.28 2.28
C PHE A 507 3.47 48.83 0.83
N PRO A 508 2.25 48.30 0.56
CA PRO A 508 1.89 47.94 -0.79
C PRO A 508 1.83 49.18 -1.67
N GLU A 509 2.25 49.06 -2.94
CA GLU A 509 2.24 50.15 -3.90
C GLU A 509 0.83 50.75 -4.03
N GLY A 510 0.71 52.05 -3.76
CA GLY A 510 -0.56 52.79 -3.90
C GLY A 510 -1.44 52.89 -2.66
N GLU A 511 -1.02 52.37 -1.52
CA GLU A 511 -1.71 52.47 -0.23
C GLU A 511 -0.96 53.42 0.73
N GLU A 512 -1.66 53.90 1.79
CA GLU A 512 -1.04 54.71 2.83
C GLU A 512 -0.05 53.90 3.67
N PRO A 513 1.15 54.42 3.93
CA PRO A 513 2.17 53.73 4.74
C PRO A 513 1.67 53.42 6.13
N GLN A 514 1.98 52.19 6.62
CA GLN A 514 1.63 51.72 7.98
C GLN A 514 2.90 51.54 8.85
N PRO A 515 3.66 52.57 9.17
CA PRO A 515 4.96 52.46 9.87
C PRO A 515 4.84 51.81 11.26
N GLN A 516 3.70 51.99 11.95
CA GLN A 516 3.45 51.37 13.26
C GLN A 516 3.31 49.86 13.17
N ALA A 517 2.67 49.32 12.13
CA ALA A 517 2.53 47.90 11.90
C ALA A 517 3.89 47.25 11.57
N VAL A 518 4.71 47.91 10.75
CA VAL A 518 6.10 47.48 10.48
C VAL A 518 6.91 47.46 11.79
N ALA A 519 6.82 48.52 12.59
CA ALA A 519 7.57 48.62 13.86
C ALA A 519 7.22 47.49 14.80
N VAL A 520 5.92 47.12 14.90
CA VAL A 520 5.47 45.97 15.71
C VAL A 520 6.05 44.65 15.17
N SER A 521 5.98 44.43 13.85
CA SER A 521 6.49 43.22 13.22
C SER A 521 8.00 43.08 13.34
N LEU A 522 8.76 44.13 13.10
CA LEU A 522 10.22 44.15 13.24
C LEU A 522 10.66 43.88 14.69
N LYS A 523 9.96 44.46 15.68
CA LYS A 523 10.23 44.22 17.09
C LYS A 523 9.96 42.78 17.51
N GLY A 524 8.97 42.12 16.87
CA GLY A 524 8.63 40.71 17.11
C GLY A 524 9.67 39.75 16.52
N VAL A 525 10.27 40.10 15.38
CA VAL A 525 11.21 39.23 14.64
C VAL A 525 12.67 39.51 15.01
N PHE A 526 13.04 40.76 15.20
CA PHE A 526 14.43 41.16 15.48
C PHE A 526 14.58 41.47 16.97
N TRP A 527 15.10 42.64 17.34
CA TRP A 527 15.32 43.05 18.74
C TRP A 527 14.62 44.38 19.06
N PRO A 528 14.27 44.60 20.32
CA PRO A 528 13.71 45.87 20.75
C PRO A 528 14.65 47.04 20.47
N GLY A 529 14.15 48.08 19.84
CA GLY A 529 14.90 49.26 19.50
C GLY A 529 15.18 49.43 18.00
N ILE A 530 14.99 48.39 17.18
CA ILE A 530 15.09 48.48 15.71
C ILE A 530 14.01 49.38 15.14
N GLU A 531 12.86 49.46 15.77
CA GLU A 531 11.73 50.29 15.42
C GLU A 531 12.05 51.81 15.43
N ARG A 532 13.13 52.24 16.07
CA ARG A 532 13.55 53.65 16.08
C ARG A 532 13.90 54.20 14.72
N HIS A 533 14.32 53.33 13.79
CA HIS A 533 14.58 53.71 12.43
C HIS A 533 13.31 54.08 11.65
N LEU A 534 12.12 53.78 12.16
CA LEU A 534 10.82 54.14 11.60
C LEU A 534 10.20 55.37 12.27
N GLU A 535 10.86 55.95 13.28
CA GLU A 535 10.36 57.16 13.92
C GLU A 535 10.47 58.35 12.94
N GLY A 536 9.33 58.97 12.66
CA GLY A 536 9.24 60.12 11.77
C GLY A 536 9.04 59.81 10.28
N VAL A 537 8.89 58.55 9.89
CA VAL A 537 8.55 58.13 8.52
C VAL A 537 7.13 58.57 8.20
N GLN A 538 6.99 59.48 7.20
CA GLN A 538 5.71 59.99 6.76
C GLN A 538 5.52 59.88 5.23
N THR A 539 6.60 59.76 4.49
CA THR A 539 6.58 59.66 3.02
C THR A 539 7.24 58.36 2.55
N PRO A 540 6.96 57.91 1.32
CA PRO A 540 7.65 56.78 0.72
C PRO A 540 9.16 56.96 0.61
N GLU A 541 9.65 58.21 0.42
CA GLU A 541 11.08 58.51 0.38
C GLU A 541 11.72 58.36 1.76
N ASP A 542 11.04 58.81 2.84
CA ASP A 542 11.51 58.57 4.22
C ASP A 542 11.63 57.07 4.54
N LEU A 543 10.71 56.28 3.98
CA LEU A 543 10.71 54.84 4.15
C LEU A 543 11.94 54.18 3.51
N GLU A 544 12.30 54.55 2.29
CA GLU A 544 13.48 54.00 1.62
C GLU A 544 14.78 54.31 2.37
N VAL A 545 14.90 55.48 2.97
CA VAL A 545 16.02 55.84 3.82
C VAL A 545 16.04 54.99 5.09
N SER A 546 14.88 54.79 5.72
CA SER A 546 14.74 53.98 6.90
C SER A 546 14.98 52.50 6.61
N ARG A 547 14.54 51.99 5.47
CA ARG A 547 14.82 50.64 4.97
C ARG A 547 16.32 50.39 4.87
N ALA A 548 17.05 51.29 4.20
CA ALA A 548 18.48 51.17 4.06
C ALA A 548 19.20 51.16 5.43
N ALA A 549 18.78 52.02 6.36
CA ALA A 549 19.34 52.08 7.71
C ALA A 549 19.06 50.81 8.53
N ILE A 550 17.85 50.24 8.44
CA ILE A 550 17.48 48.99 9.06
C ILE A 550 18.30 47.84 8.49
N MET A 551 18.41 47.74 7.17
CA MET A 551 19.21 46.71 6.49
C MET A 551 20.67 46.76 6.93
N GLU A 552 21.27 47.93 6.97
CA GLU A 552 22.66 48.13 7.42
C GLU A 552 22.85 47.70 8.88
N GLU A 553 21.97 48.10 9.79
CA GLU A 553 22.04 47.74 11.20
C GLU A 553 21.85 46.25 11.44
N VAL A 554 20.89 45.63 10.74
CA VAL A 554 20.63 44.17 10.81
C VAL A 554 21.85 43.41 10.29
N SER A 555 22.35 43.75 9.11
CA SER A 555 23.52 43.10 8.52
C SER A 555 24.75 43.25 9.41
N ARG A 556 25.00 44.45 9.94
CA ARG A 556 26.14 44.72 10.84
C ARG A 556 26.07 43.85 12.10
N ARG A 557 24.93 43.79 12.77
CA ARG A 557 24.78 42.97 13.99
C ARG A 557 24.85 41.48 13.71
N LEU A 558 24.28 41.03 12.59
CA LEU A 558 24.36 39.63 12.17
C LEU A 558 25.83 39.24 11.94
N VAL A 559 26.59 40.04 11.18
CA VAL A 559 28.01 39.78 10.94
C VAL A 559 28.79 39.75 12.26
N GLN A 560 28.61 40.73 13.14
CA GLN A 560 29.26 40.77 14.44
C GLN A 560 28.97 39.48 15.24
N LYS A 561 27.72 39.05 15.28
CA LYS A 561 27.31 37.83 16.03
C LYS A 561 27.90 36.56 15.46
N LEU A 562 27.97 36.46 14.13
CA LEU A 562 28.58 35.33 13.43
C LEU A 562 30.11 35.29 13.65
N GLU A 563 30.76 36.43 13.66
CA GLU A 563 32.21 36.56 13.98
C GLU A 563 32.52 36.15 15.42
N GLU A 564 31.68 36.57 16.40
CA GLU A 564 31.82 36.20 17.81
C GLU A 564 31.69 34.67 18.03
N MET A 565 30.89 33.98 17.22
CA MET A 565 30.72 32.53 17.31
C MET A 565 31.84 31.75 16.62
N GLY A 566 32.57 32.35 15.70
CA GLY A 566 33.52 31.69 14.81
C GLY A 566 32.85 30.98 13.64
N ALA A 567 33.48 31.03 12.47
CA ALA A 567 32.87 30.66 11.18
C ALA A 567 32.30 29.22 11.16
N LEU A 568 32.98 28.23 11.71
CA LEU A 568 32.52 26.84 11.76
C LEU A 568 31.26 26.67 12.61
N ASN A 569 31.29 27.19 13.83
CA ASN A 569 30.16 27.09 14.76
C ASN A 569 28.93 27.88 14.23
N ALA A 570 29.17 29.02 13.58
CA ALA A 570 28.13 29.82 12.97
C ALA A 570 27.42 29.05 11.82
N SER A 571 28.19 28.45 10.92
CA SER A 571 27.62 27.66 9.81
C SER A 571 26.85 26.42 10.31
N GLU A 572 27.38 25.72 11.31
CA GLU A 572 26.67 24.57 11.90
C GLU A 572 25.38 24.98 12.61
N MET A 573 25.40 26.08 13.36
CA MET A 573 24.20 26.60 14.03
C MET A 573 23.14 27.06 13.00
N ILE A 574 23.54 27.78 11.96
CA ILE A 574 22.62 28.21 10.90
C ILE A 574 22.04 26.98 10.19
N ARG A 575 22.88 25.99 9.86
CA ARG A 575 22.40 24.72 9.28
C ARG A 575 21.33 24.06 10.14
N PHE A 576 21.62 23.88 11.41
CA PHE A 576 20.67 23.29 12.36
C PHE A 576 19.35 24.06 12.42
N LEU A 577 19.41 25.40 12.54
CA LEU A 577 18.22 26.24 12.59
C LEU A 577 17.40 26.17 11.29
N LEU A 578 18.06 26.29 10.13
CA LEU A 578 17.38 26.24 8.83
C LEU A 578 16.72 24.87 8.59
N LEU A 579 17.42 23.77 8.86
CA LEU A 579 16.86 22.42 8.72
C LEU A 579 15.67 22.21 9.67
N ASN A 580 15.79 22.63 10.93
CA ASN A 580 14.70 22.47 11.89
C ASN A 580 13.44 23.25 11.50
N VAL A 581 13.59 24.50 11.06
CA VAL A 581 12.46 25.32 10.61
C VAL A 581 11.86 24.76 9.33
N LEU A 582 12.70 24.39 8.35
CA LEU A 582 12.27 23.84 7.08
C LEU A 582 11.50 22.51 7.29
N ASP A 583 12.07 21.60 8.08
CA ASP A 583 11.46 20.28 8.33
C ASP A 583 10.17 20.40 9.15
N SER A 584 10.10 21.33 10.11
CA SER A 584 8.88 21.59 10.88
C SER A 584 7.77 22.18 10.00
N ALA A 585 8.07 23.22 9.22
CA ALA A 585 7.12 23.85 8.31
C ALA A 585 6.64 22.86 7.22
N TRP A 586 7.54 21.98 6.73
CA TRP A 586 7.19 20.94 5.77
C TRP A 586 6.22 19.90 6.37
N LYS A 587 6.43 19.47 7.61
CA LYS A 587 5.52 18.53 8.30
C LYS A 587 4.13 19.14 8.50
N GLU A 588 4.06 20.41 8.91
CA GLU A 588 2.79 21.15 9.05
C GLU A 588 2.09 21.29 7.69
N HIS A 589 2.85 21.57 6.64
CA HIS A 589 2.32 21.66 5.28
C HIS A 589 1.76 20.32 4.79
N LEU A 590 2.45 19.19 5.04
CA LEU A 590 1.95 17.86 4.70
C LEU A 590 0.61 17.58 5.40
N LEU A 591 0.49 17.94 6.68
CA LEU A 591 -0.76 17.78 7.42
C LEU A 591 -1.89 18.62 6.79
N ALA A 592 -1.62 19.90 6.49
CA ALA A 592 -2.60 20.78 5.85
C ALA A 592 -3.02 20.28 4.45
N MET A 593 -2.10 19.69 3.70
CA MET A 593 -2.40 19.09 2.39
C MET A 593 -3.22 17.79 2.52
N ASP A 594 -2.96 16.98 3.53
CA ASP A 594 -3.79 15.79 3.81
C ASP A 594 -5.22 16.19 4.18
N GLU A 595 -5.40 17.24 4.99
CA GLU A 595 -6.72 17.81 5.31
C GLU A 595 -7.42 18.38 4.07
N LEU A 596 -6.71 19.13 3.25
CA LEU A 596 -7.23 19.65 1.99
C LEU A 596 -7.70 18.52 1.07
N ARG A 597 -6.91 17.45 0.95
CA ARG A 597 -7.24 16.28 0.13
C ARG A 597 -8.51 15.57 0.61
N ARG A 598 -8.74 15.48 1.92
CA ARG A 598 -9.97 14.93 2.50
C ARG A 598 -11.21 15.75 2.11
N GLY A 599 -11.08 17.08 2.11
CA GLY A 599 -12.18 18.00 1.79
C GLY A 599 -12.41 18.22 0.30
N ILE A 600 -11.39 18.13 -0.52
CA ILE A 600 -11.47 18.53 -1.93
C ILE A 600 -12.33 17.60 -2.78
N GLY A 601 -12.45 16.33 -2.39
CA GLY A 601 -13.33 15.35 -3.03
C GLY A 601 -14.81 15.78 -3.01
N LEU A 602 -15.20 16.61 -2.04
CA LEU A 602 -16.56 17.17 -1.96
C LEU A 602 -16.86 18.14 -3.11
N ARG A 603 -15.84 18.73 -3.74
CA ARG A 603 -16.02 19.59 -4.93
C ARG A 603 -16.55 18.82 -6.13
N ALA A 604 -16.20 17.53 -6.26
CA ALA A 604 -16.71 16.66 -7.32
C ALA A 604 -18.24 16.50 -7.23
N ILE A 605 -18.82 16.49 -6.03
CA ILE A 605 -20.27 16.48 -5.81
C ILE A 605 -20.92 17.77 -6.40
N GLY A 606 -20.20 18.89 -6.35
CA GLY A 606 -20.61 20.17 -6.95
C GLY A 606 -20.29 20.31 -8.44
N GLN A 607 -19.93 19.22 -9.15
CA GLN A 607 -19.50 19.22 -10.57
C GLN A 607 -18.33 20.18 -10.86
N LYS A 608 -17.47 20.42 -9.89
CA LYS A 608 -16.24 21.19 -10.05
C LYS A 608 -15.05 20.23 -10.03
N ASP A 609 -14.08 20.48 -10.90
CA ASP A 609 -12.83 19.72 -10.93
C ASP A 609 -12.15 19.82 -9.55
N PRO A 610 -11.83 18.71 -8.87
CA PRO A 610 -11.14 18.73 -7.61
C PRO A 610 -9.63 19.04 -7.73
N LEU A 611 -9.05 18.97 -8.92
CA LEU A 611 -7.69 19.37 -9.22
C LEU A 611 -7.65 20.83 -9.67
#